data_a34cd9d3bbe3ad08c303856174ecbab1
#
_entry.id   a34cd9d3bbe3ad08c303856174ecbab1
#
_cell.length_a   1.000
_cell.length_b   1.000
_cell.length_c   1.000
_cell.angle_alpha   90.00
_cell.angle_beta   90.00
_cell.angle_gamma   90.00
#
_symmetry.space_group_name_H-M   'P 1'
#
loop_
_entity.id
_entity.type
_entity.pdbx_description
1 polymer ?
#
loop_
_entity_poly.entity_id
_entity_poly.type
_entity_poly.pdbx_seq_one_letter_code
_entity_poly.pdbx_strand_id
1 'polypeptide(L)'
;MQRDVLELLKRIANALALQFGTNCEVVIHDLTGDDPENTIACIENGHVSKRDAKAGPSRIVLDAMREGRRDLPDHYNYLTKTNDGRILRSSSVYIKDESGKATGIFCINYDLTDLMMAQSVINNFVQRGGPGKEPELSLIHISEPTRPLYIS
;
A
#
# COMPACT_ATOMS: atom_id res chain seq x y z
N MET A 1 16.16 -11.96 6.53
CA MET A 1 15.19 -12.79 5.74
C MET A 1 15.95 -13.89 5.05
N GLN A 2 15.41 -15.09 5.02
CA GLN A 2 16.03 -16.20 4.30
C GLN A 2 16.07 -15.90 2.80
N ARG A 3 17.19 -16.27 2.16
CA ARG A 3 17.42 -15.97 0.74
C ARG A 3 16.35 -16.56 -0.18
N ASP A 4 15.96 -17.80 0.06
CA ASP A 4 14.95 -18.47 -0.78
C ASP A 4 13.59 -17.80 -0.68
N VAL A 5 13.22 -17.33 0.50
CA VAL A 5 11.99 -16.57 0.73
C VAL A 5 12.05 -15.24 -0.02
N LEU A 6 13.16 -14.52 0.09
CA LEU A 6 13.34 -13.24 -0.61
C LEU A 6 13.24 -13.41 -2.13
N GLU A 7 13.90 -14.43 -2.69
CA GLU A 7 13.86 -14.68 -4.13
C GLU A 7 12.44 -15.05 -4.62
N LEU A 8 11.70 -15.83 -3.84
CA LEU A 8 10.29 -16.11 -4.16
C LEU A 8 9.45 -14.84 -4.11
N LEU A 9 9.61 -14.03 -3.08
CA LEU A 9 8.85 -12.78 -2.93
C LEU A 9 9.16 -11.77 -4.05
N LYS A 10 10.40 -11.69 -4.51
CA LYS A 10 10.77 -10.86 -5.67
C LYS A 10 10.03 -11.28 -6.93
N ARG A 11 9.90 -12.59 -7.16
CA ARG A 11 9.15 -13.11 -8.30
C ARG A 11 7.66 -12.79 -8.19
N ILE A 12 7.08 -12.91 -7.00
CA ILE A 12 5.68 -12.54 -6.73
C ILE A 12 5.48 -11.04 -6.92
N ALA A 13 6.39 -10.21 -6.42
CA ALA A 13 6.34 -8.76 -6.59
C ALA A 13 6.33 -8.36 -8.08
N ASN A 14 7.21 -8.95 -8.87
CA ASN A 14 7.25 -8.71 -10.31
C ASN A 14 5.95 -9.13 -11.00
N ALA A 15 5.41 -10.29 -10.63
CA ALA A 15 4.15 -10.78 -11.19
C ALA A 15 2.97 -9.85 -10.87
N LEU A 16 2.87 -9.37 -9.64
CA LEU A 16 1.83 -8.42 -9.22
C LEU A 16 1.94 -7.09 -9.97
N ALA A 17 3.14 -6.54 -10.06
CA ALA A 17 3.38 -5.28 -10.76
C ALA A 17 3.02 -5.36 -12.24
N LEU A 18 3.36 -6.47 -12.91
CA LEU A 18 3.01 -6.70 -14.30
C LEU A 18 1.51 -6.94 -14.48
N GLN A 19 0.89 -7.72 -13.61
CA GLN A 19 -0.52 -8.08 -13.68
C GLN A 19 -1.44 -6.85 -13.51
N PHE A 20 -1.15 -6.02 -12.51
CA PHE A 20 -1.99 -4.88 -12.16
C PHE A 20 -1.52 -3.56 -12.76
N GLY A 21 -0.37 -3.54 -13.40
CA GLY A 21 0.10 -2.40 -14.18
C GLY A 21 0.82 -1.33 -13.37
N THR A 22 1.03 -0.19 -14.01
CA THR A 22 1.93 0.86 -13.51
C THR A 22 1.47 1.55 -12.22
N ASN A 23 0.21 1.41 -11.84
CA ASN A 23 -0.32 1.97 -10.60
C ASN A 23 -0.15 1.04 -9.39
N CYS A 24 0.37 -0.17 -9.61
CA CYS A 24 0.62 -1.15 -8.55
C CYS A 24 2.11 -1.15 -8.20
N GLU A 25 2.43 -0.64 -7.02
CA GLU A 25 3.76 -0.71 -6.45
C GLU A 25 3.84 -1.88 -5.49
N VAL A 26 4.95 -2.61 -5.54
CA VAL A 26 5.26 -3.64 -4.54
C VAL A 26 6.62 -3.33 -3.95
N VAL A 27 6.70 -3.29 -2.62
CA VAL A 27 7.94 -3.02 -1.88
C VAL A 27 8.21 -4.18 -0.93
N ILE A 28 9.43 -4.68 -0.94
CA ILE A 28 9.89 -5.67 0.03
C ILE A 28 10.94 -5.01 0.91
N HIS A 29 10.68 -5.01 2.20
CA HIS A 29 11.64 -4.56 3.21
C HIS A 29 12.30 -5.76 3.87
N ASP A 30 13.60 -5.69 4.03
CA ASP A 30 14.38 -6.62 4.87
C ASP A 30 14.67 -5.92 6.21
N LEU A 31 14.16 -6.49 7.30
CA LEU A 31 14.29 -5.94 8.64
C LEU A 31 15.45 -6.54 9.42
N THR A 32 16.24 -7.40 8.81
CA THR A 32 17.36 -8.08 9.51
C THR A 32 18.58 -7.17 9.73
N GLY A 33 18.66 -6.05 9.00
CA GLY A 33 19.69 -5.03 9.22
C GLY A 33 19.38 -4.12 10.40
N ASP A 34 20.38 -3.37 10.84
CA ASP A 34 20.24 -2.43 11.97
C ASP A 34 19.87 -1.01 11.54
N ASP A 35 19.88 -0.74 10.23
CA ASP A 35 19.61 0.59 9.67
C ASP A 35 18.17 0.68 9.14
N PRO A 36 17.26 1.39 9.85
CA PRO A 36 15.89 1.55 9.43
C PRO A 36 15.72 2.37 8.14
N GLU A 37 16.74 3.14 7.76
CA GLU A 37 16.74 3.94 6.54
C GLU A 37 17.08 3.14 5.29
N ASN A 38 17.61 1.93 5.44
CA ASN A 38 18.10 1.11 4.35
C ASN A 38 17.52 -0.31 4.40
N THR A 39 16.20 -0.41 4.35
CA THR A 39 15.50 -1.70 4.45
C THR A 39 14.96 -2.20 3.11
N ILE A 40 14.90 -1.38 2.08
CA ILE A 40 14.30 -1.79 0.80
C ILE A 40 15.18 -2.82 0.11
N ALA A 41 14.70 -4.05 0.03
CA ALA A 41 15.34 -5.15 -0.66
C ALA A 41 14.89 -5.27 -2.12
N CYS A 42 13.68 -4.83 -2.43
CA CYS A 42 13.11 -4.84 -3.77
C CYS A 42 11.99 -3.81 -3.86
N ILE A 43 11.89 -3.14 -5.00
CA ILE A 43 10.78 -2.25 -5.30
C ILE A 43 10.41 -2.39 -6.78
N GLU A 44 9.12 -2.57 -7.05
CA GLU A 44 8.53 -2.58 -8.37
C GLU A 44 7.59 -1.39 -8.50
N ASN A 45 7.65 -0.66 -9.61
CA ASN A 45 6.86 0.55 -9.85
C ASN A 45 7.02 1.62 -8.75
N GLY A 46 8.25 1.86 -8.30
CA GLY A 46 8.56 2.79 -7.21
C GLY A 46 8.11 4.23 -7.42
N HIS A 47 7.76 4.60 -8.66
CA HIS A 47 7.19 5.92 -8.97
C HIS A 47 5.83 6.16 -8.29
N VAL A 48 5.12 5.12 -7.87
CA VAL A 48 3.81 5.23 -7.24
C VAL A 48 3.90 5.98 -5.91
N SER A 49 4.79 5.54 -5.02
CA SER A 49 5.01 6.25 -3.75
C SER A 49 6.06 7.36 -3.85
N LYS A 50 6.81 7.39 -4.96
CA LYS A 50 7.96 8.29 -5.16
C LYS A 50 8.98 8.20 -4.01
N ARG A 51 9.11 7.03 -3.43
CA ARG A 51 10.13 6.79 -2.41
C ARG A 51 11.49 6.70 -3.10
N ASP A 52 12.31 7.68 -2.82
CA ASP A 52 13.73 7.59 -3.11
C ASP A 52 14.48 7.17 -1.84
N ALA A 53 15.74 6.85 -2.00
CA ALA A 53 16.60 6.48 -0.88
C ALA A 53 16.77 7.61 0.16
N LYS A 54 16.27 8.80 -0.11
CA LYS A 54 16.34 9.98 0.76
C LYS A 54 15.04 10.23 1.54
N ALA A 55 13.99 9.48 1.24
CA ALA A 55 12.67 9.74 1.82
C ALA A 55 12.52 9.30 3.29
N GLY A 56 13.56 8.70 3.85
CA GLY A 56 13.52 8.15 5.20
C GLY A 56 12.74 6.83 5.29
N PRO A 57 12.77 6.16 6.44
CA PRO A 57 12.07 4.90 6.63
C PRO A 57 10.55 5.12 6.61
N SER A 58 9.84 4.15 6.07
CA SER A 58 8.38 4.19 6.14
C SER A 58 7.93 4.01 7.59
N ARG A 59 6.77 4.60 7.90
CA ARG A 59 6.19 4.47 9.24
C ARG A 59 6.02 3.01 9.67
N ILE A 60 5.63 2.14 8.74
CA ILE A 60 5.48 0.73 9.04
C ILE A 60 6.79 0.06 9.44
N VAL A 61 7.90 0.46 8.84
CA VAL A 61 9.24 -0.02 9.21
C VAL A 61 9.62 0.45 10.60
N LEU A 62 9.40 1.74 10.89
CA LEU A 62 9.68 2.32 12.20
C LEU A 62 8.85 1.67 13.30
N ASP A 63 7.56 1.47 13.05
CA ASP A 63 6.65 0.83 14.00
C ASP A 63 7.08 -0.63 14.25
N ALA A 64 7.43 -1.36 13.21
CA ALA A 64 7.90 -2.74 13.33
C ALA A 64 9.17 -2.82 14.18
N MET A 65 10.12 -1.93 13.96
CA MET A 65 11.38 -1.90 14.72
C MET A 65 11.16 -1.48 16.18
N ARG A 66 10.24 -0.55 16.43
CA ARG A 66 9.88 -0.11 17.78
C ARG A 66 9.26 -1.24 18.61
N GLU A 67 8.38 -2.02 18.02
CA GLU A 67 7.74 -3.18 18.65
C GLU A 67 8.68 -4.39 18.81
N GLY A 68 9.96 -4.25 18.50
CA GLY A 68 10.90 -5.34 18.55
C GLY A 68 10.63 -6.43 17.52
N ARG A 69 9.86 -6.14 16.50
CA ARG A 69 9.49 -7.02 15.39
C ARG A 69 8.67 -8.25 15.79
N ARG A 70 8.05 -8.24 16.98
CA ARG A 70 7.21 -9.33 17.48
C ARG A 70 5.74 -8.93 17.54
N ASP A 71 4.88 -9.94 17.42
CA ASP A 71 3.43 -9.80 17.56
C ASP A 71 2.81 -8.73 16.63
N LEU A 72 3.37 -8.61 15.44
CA LEU A 72 2.92 -7.65 14.44
C LEU A 72 1.80 -8.27 13.60
N PRO A 73 0.58 -7.71 13.63
CA PRO A 73 -0.50 -8.17 12.76
C PRO A 73 -0.32 -7.64 11.34
N ASP A 74 -0.72 -8.43 10.35
CA ASP A 74 -0.81 -7.95 8.99
C ASP A 74 -1.89 -6.88 8.85
N HIS A 75 -1.71 -5.97 7.92
CA HIS A 75 -2.65 -4.89 7.63
C HIS A 75 -3.13 -4.99 6.18
N TYR A 76 -4.43 -5.05 5.98
CA TYR A 76 -5.02 -5.20 4.65
C TYR A 76 -5.94 -4.04 4.31
N ASN A 77 -5.91 -3.62 3.04
CA ASN A 77 -6.89 -2.69 2.47
C ASN A 77 -7.03 -1.38 3.25
N TYR A 78 -5.93 -0.82 3.71
CA TYR A 78 -5.95 0.50 4.33
C TYR A 78 -5.60 1.58 3.31
N LEU A 79 -6.08 2.79 3.55
CA LEU A 79 -5.79 3.92 2.69
C LEU A 79 -4.63 4.71 3.26
N THR A 80 -3.71 5.10 2.38
CA THR A 80 -2.63 6.03 2.70
C THR A 80 -2.68 7.21 1.74
N LYS A 81 -2.26 8.36 2.23
CA LYS A 81 -2.14 9.56 1.42
C LYS A 81 -0.67 9.91 1.25
N THR A 82 -0.25 10.12 0.00
CA THR A 82 1.11 10.58 -0.29
C THR A 82 1.24 12.08 -0.01
N ASN A 83 2.48 12.56 0.11
CA ASN A 83 2.74 13.99 0.34
C ASN A 83 2.22 14.87 -0.80
N ASP A 84 2.16 14.36 -2.03
CA ASP A 84 1.62 15.05 -3.18
C ASP A 84 0.10 14.86 -3.39
N GLY A 85 -0.58 14.29 -2.39
CA GLY A 85 -2.04 14.21 -2.36
C GLY A 85 -2.66 13.02 -3.04
N ARG A 86 -1.88 12.05 -3.51
CA ARG A 86 -2.43 10.83 -4.11
C ARG A 86 -2.94 9.88 -3.03
N ILE A 87 -3.97 9.14 -3.35
CA ILE A 87 -4.58 8.16 -2.45
C ILE A 87 -4.16 6.76 -2.89
N LEU A 88 -3.54 6.03 -1.98
CA LEU A 88 -3.12 4.65 -2.19
C LEU A 88 -3.96 3.70 -1.34
N ARG A 89 -4.35 2.59 -1.94
CA ARG A 89 -4.88 1.43 -1.22
C ARG A 89 -3.73 0.47 -0.97
N SER A 90 -3.49 0.16 0.28
CA SER A 90 -2.29 -0.55 0.71
C SER A 90 -2.60 -1.80 1.50
N SER A 91 -1.72 -2.78 1.41
CA SER A 91 -1.71 -3.97 2.27
C SER A 91 -0.28 -4.30 2.62
N SER A 92 -0.06 -4.75 3.85
CA SER A 92 1.27 -5.09 4.35
C SER A 92 1.22 -6.41 5.09
N VAL A 93 2.09 -7.32 4.70
CA VAL A 93 2.24 -8.66 5.28
C VAL A 93 3.62 -8.76 5.89
N TYR A 94 3.69 -9.18 7.16
CA TYR A 94 4.96 -9.43 7.83
C TYR A 94 5.47 -10.83 7.54
N ILE A 95 6.72 -10.89 7.10
CA ILE A 95 7.44 -12.16 6.91
C ILE A 95 8.11 -12.48 8.23
N LYS A 96 7.74 -13.61 8.84
CA LYS A 96 8.19 -14.00 10.18
C LYS A 96 9.09 -15.23 10.11
N ASP A 97 10.06 -15.28 11.02
CA ASP A 97 10.87 -16.48 11.23
C ASP A 97 10.12 -17.50 12.11
N GLU A 98 10.76 -18.62 12.40
CA GLU A 98 10.19 -19.69 13.22
C GLU A 98 9.86 -19.24 14.66
N SER A 99 10.52 -18.21 15.15
CA SER A 99 10.27 -17.62 16.48
C SER A 99 9.11 -16.63 16.51
N GLY A 100 8.53 -16.29 15.34
CA GLY A 100 7.49 -15.29 15.21
C GLY A 100 8.00 -13.86 15.08
N LYS A 101 9.30 -13.66 14.98
CA LYS A 101 9.90 -12.35 14.77
C LYS A 101 9.86 -11.97 13.29
N ALA A 102 9.38 -10.77 12.98
CA ALA A 102 9.35 -10.29 11.62
C ALA A 102 10.77 -10.06 11.08
N THR A 103 11.07 -10.70 9.96
CA THR A 103 12.33 -10.55 9.23
C THR A 103 12.19 -9.67 8.00
N GLY A 104 10.97 -9.40 7.58
CA GLY A 104 10.68 -8.54 6.45
C GLY A 104 9.24 -8.09 6.40
N ILE A 105 8.95 -7.19 5.46
CA ILE A 105 7.59 -6.72 5.18
C ILE A 105 7.39 -6.76 3.67
N PHE A 106 6.27 -7.32 3.26
CA PHE A 106 5.79 -7.30 1.87
C PHE A 106 4.64 -6.31 1.77
N CYS A 107 4.82 -5.24 1.02
CA CYS A 107 3.83 -4.17 0.88
C CYS A 107 3.34 -4.08 -0.55
N ILE A 108 2.03 -3.96 -0.71
CA ILE A 108 1.37 -3.67 -1.98
C ILE A 108 0.69 -2.31 -1.85
N ASN A 109 0.98 -1.41 -2.76
CA ASN A 109 0.38 -0.08 -2.81
C ASN A 109 -0.24 0.14 -4.19
N TYR A 110 -1.53 0.38 -4.25
CA TYR A 110 -2.22 0.67 -5.50
C TYR A 110 -2.71 2.11 -5.51
N ASP A 111 -2.32 2.88 -6.52
CA ASP A 111 -2.75 4.28 -6.67
C ASP A 111 -4.19 4.31 -7.19
N LEU A 112 -5.10 4.75 -6.34
CA LEU A 112 -6.54 4.86 -6.65
C LEU A 112 -6.91 6.19 -7.30
N THR A 113 -6.00 7.13 -7.44
CA THR A 113 -6.33 8.51 -7.79
C THR A 113 -7.10 8.60 -9.11
N ASP A 114 -6.65 7.93 -10.15
CA ASP A 114 -7.32 7.94 -11.46
C ASP A 114 -8.69 7.25 -11.41
N LEU A 115 -8.81 6.15 -10.66
CA LEU A 115 -10.08 5.46 -10.47
C LEU A 115 -11.09 6.32 -9.71
N MET A 116 -10.64 7.05 -8.70
CA MET A 116 -11.49 7.99 -7.96
C MET A 116 -11.94 9.16 -8.83
N MET A 117 -11.07 9.65 -9.70
CA MET A 117 -11.43 10.67 -10.68
C MET A 117 -12.47 10.15 -11.67
N ALA A 118 -12.28 8.94 -12.21
CA ALA A 118 -13.24 8.30 -13.10
C ALA A 118 -14.59 8.08 -12.42
N GLN A 119 -14.60 7.66 -11.18
CA GLN A 119 -15.82 7.53 -10.37
C GLN A 119 -16.54 8.87 -10.23
N SER A 120 -15.81 9.93 -9.95
CA SER A 120 -16.36 11.28 -9.84
C SER A 120 -17.00 11.75 -11.15
N VAL A 121 -16.36 11.51 -12.29
CA VAL A 121 -16.89 11.84 -13.62
C VAL A 121 -18.19 11.07 -13.88
N ILE A 122 -18.22 9.77 -13.59
CA ILE A 122 -19.41 8.93 -13.73
C ILE A 122 -20.55 9.45 -12.85
N ASN A 123 -20.26 9.74 -11.57
CA ASN A 123 -21.26 10.24 -10.63
C ASN A 123 -21.85 11.57 -11.09
N ASN A 124 -21.02 12.48 -11.57
CA ASN A 124 -21.49 13.76 -12.12
C ASN A 124 -22.38 13.58 -13.35
N PHE A 125 -22.07 12.63 -14.21
CA PHE A 125 -22.84 12.36 -15.41
C PHE A 125 -24.22 11.77 -15.11
N VAL A 126 -24.30 10.86 -14.12
CA VAL A 126 -25.57 10.18 -13.78
C VAL A 126 -26.42 10.99 -12.79
N GLN A 127 -25.86 12.01 -12.14
CA GLN A 127 -26.56 12.84 -11.18
C GLN A 127 -27.57 13.78 -11.90
N ARG A 128 -28.82 13.77 -11.46
CA ARG A 128 -29.86 14.65 -11.97
C ARG A 128 -30.10 15.83 -11.03
N GLY A 129 -30.31 17.01 -11.59
CA GLY A 129 -30.77 18.17 -10.85
C GLY A 129 -29.70 18.98 -10.14
N GLY A 130 -28.45 18.86 -10.55
CA GLY A 130 -27.35 19.71 -10.12
C GLY A 130 -26.60 19.23 -8.86
N PRO A 131 -25.60 20.03 -8.41
CA PRO A 131 -24.73 19.64 -7.29
C PRO A 131 -25.53 19.43 -6.01
N GLY A 132 -25.18 18.42 -5.24
CA GLY A 132 -25.75 18.13 -3.92
C GLY A 132 -26.99 17.26 -3.93
N LYS A 133 -27.50 16.83 -5.09
CA LYS A 133 -28.59 15.84 -5.18
C LYS A 133 -28.01 14.45 -5.30
N GLU A 134 -28.59 13.52 -4.54
CA GLU A 134 -28.20 12.11 -4.63
C GLU A 134 -28.65 11.50 -5.96
N PRO A 135 -27.86 10.55 -6.52
CA PRO A 135 -28.28 9.79 -7.69
C PRO A 135 -29.55 8.99 -7.40
N GLU A 136 -30.48 8.98 -8.35
CA GLU A 136 -31.75 8.22 -8.20
C GLU A 136 -31.57 6.70 -8.19
N LEU A 137 -30.40 6.21 -8.64
CA LEU A 137 -30.14 4.78 -8.75
C LEU A 137 -29.34 4.29 -7.54
N SER A 138 -29.96 3.46 -6.73
CA SER A 138 -29.35 2.83 -5.56
C SER A 138 -28.14 1.95 -5.88
N LEU A 139 -27.96 1.54 -7.11
CA LEU A 139 -26.81 0.77 -7.58
C LEU A 139 -25.49 1.53 -7.49
N ILE A 140 -25.54 2.85 -7.37
CA ILE A 140 -24.38 3.72 -7.27
C ILE A 140 -24.00 3.95 -5.81
N HIS A 141 -24.88 3.57 -4.89
CA HIS A 141 -24.63 3.61 -3.46
C HIS A 141 -23.73 2.43 -3.06
N ILE A 142 -22.45 2.61 -3.23
CA ILE A 142 -21.48 1.72 -2.62
C ILE A 142 -21.31 2.19 -1.17
N SER A 143 -21.50 1.26 -0.22
CA SER A 143 -21.27 1.57 1.18
C SER A 143 -19.85 2.11 1.35
N GLU A 144 -19.73 3.29 1.98
CA GLU A 144 -18.43 3.90 2.22
C GLU A 144 -17.55 2.99 3.09
N PRO A 145 -16.23 2.92 2.79
CA PRO A 145 -15.32 2.22 3.65
C PRO A 145 -15.32 2.87 5.04
N THR A 146 -15.57 2.07 6.07
CA THR A 146 -15.60 2.53 7.46
C THR A 146 -14.22 2.69 8.08
N ARG A 147 -13.15 2.38 7.36
CA ARG A 147 -11.78 2.45 7.86
C ARG A 147 -11.22 3.87 7.76
N PRO A 148 -10.51 4.33 8.79
CA PRO A 148 -9.90 5.65 8.75
C PRO A 148 -8.80 5.71 7.69
N LEU A 149 -8.61 6.92 7.13
CA LEU A 149 -7.52 7.23 6.22
C LEU A 149 -6.21 7.36 7.01
N TYR A 150 -5.21 6.56 6.67
CA TYR A 150 -3.88 6.69 7.28
C TYR A 150 -3.01 7.61 6.44
N ILE A 151 -2.36 8.54 7.11
CA ILE A 151 -1.38 9.45 6.49
C ILE A 151 0.00 8.81 6.64
N SER A 152 0.66 8.55 5.53
CA SER A 152 2.01 7.99 5.51
C SER A 152 3.08 9.07 5.63
#